data_59198e43017eb24db93e2fb39389150d
#
_entry.id   59198e43017eb24db93e2fb39389150d
#
_cell.length_a   1.000
_cell.length_b   1.000
_cell.length_c   1.000
_cell.angle_alpha   90.00
_cell.angle_beta   90.00
_cell.angle_gamma   90.00
#
_symmetry.space_group_name_H-M   'P 1'
#
loop_
_entity.id
_entity.type
_entity.pdbx_description
1 polymer ?
#
loop_
_entity_poly.entity_id
_entity_poly.type
_entity_poly.pdbx_seq_one_letter_code
_entity_poly.pdbx_strand_id
1 'polypeptide(L)'
;ARQNAHNFDAAALQEAADFCHTNGVKLYLTVNTLVFDTEWTALDELLQTAAAVGMDACIVQDLGVADYIHQRIPEMPLHASTQMTICSPSGAIWAKEHGFSRVVVAREMTRSEIQAVCAIGLEVEQFDHGALCMCISGQCYLSALIGARSANRGCCAQACRLPFTAAKNPQAAALSLKDLCLLPHYQQLCADAVSYTHLRAHETEADL
;
A
#
# COMPACT_ATOMS: atom_id res chain seq x y z
N ALA A 1 4.31 6.47 3.62
CA ALA A 1 4.65 7.92 3.61
C ALA A 1 4.78 8.40 2.16
N ARG A 2 4.38 9.64 1.89
CA ARG A 2 4.55 10.29 0.60
C ARG A 2 5.59 11.38 0.75
N GLN A 3 6.54 11.48 -0.16
CA GLN A 3 7.66 12.42 -0.06
C GLN A 3 7.22 13.89 0.05
N ASN A 4 6.10 14.27 -0.57
CA ASN A 4 5.57 15.63 -0.59
C ASN A 4 4.34 15.85 0.30
N ALA A 5 3.98 14.89 1.16
CA ALA A 5 2.86 15.03 2.09
C ALA A 5 3.34 15.59 3.44
N HIS A 6 2.44 16.25 4.15
CA HIS A 6 2.64 16.56 5.56
C HIS A 6 2.54 15.26 6.35
N ASN A 7 3.69 14.58 6.54
CA ASN A 7 3.74 13.39 7.36
C ASN A 7 3.66 13.78 8.85
N PHE A 8 3.16 12.87 9.68
CA PHE A 8 3.14 13.05 11.12
C PHE A 8 4.58 13.19 11.65
N ASP A 9 4.80 14.15 12.53
CA ASP A 9 5.98 14.17 13.39
C ASP A 9 5.79 13.24 14.60
N ALA A 10 6.79 13.12 15.47
CA ALA A 10 6.75 12.21 16.60
C ALA A 10 5.59 12.52 17.58
N ALA A 11 5.28 13.79 17.79
CA ALA A 11 4.20 14.21 18.69
C ALA A 11 2.82 13.87 18.10
N ALA A 12 2.64 14.17 16.80
CA ALA A 12 1.41 13.83 16.10
C ALA A 12 1.20 12.31 15.96
N LEU A 13 2.28 11.53 15.82
CA LEU A 13 2.21 10.06 15.84
C LEU A 13 1.74 9.53 17.20
N GLN A 14 2.28 10.10 18.30
CA GLN A 14 1.84 9.73 19.66
C GLN A 14 0.36 10.05 19.88
N GLU A 15 -0.05 11.26 19.53
CA GLU A 15 -1.46 11.67 19.65
C GLU A 15 -2.41 10.78 18.83
N ALA A 16 -2.02 10.44 17.61
CA ALA A 16 -2.78 9.55 16.75
C ALA A 16 -2.86 8.12 17.32
N ALA A 17 -1.76 7.60 17.88
CA ALA A 17 -1.74 6.28 18.50
C ALA A 17 -2.65 6.25 19.74
N ASP A 18 -2.53 7.23 20.63
CA ASP A 18 -3.35 7.33 21.84
C ASP A 18 -4.85 7.43 21.48
N PHE A 19 -5.19 8.24 20.47
CA PHE A 19 -6.56 8.38 20.00
C PHE A 19 -7.10 7.06 19.43
N CYS A 20 -6.35 6.41 18.55
CA CYS A 20 -6.76 5.14 17.94
C CYS A 20 -6.94 4.05 19.01
N HIS A 21 -5.95 3.87 19.87
CA HIS A 21 -5.96 2.80 20.86
C HIS A 21 -7.05 3.02 21.93
N THR A 22 -7.29 4.26 22.34
CA THR A 22 -8.40 4.58 23.27
C THR A 22 -9.75 4.21 22.68
N ASN A 23 -9.88 4.25 21.35
CA ASN A 23 -11.10 3.85 20.64
C ASN A 23 -11.08 2.39 20.15
N GLY A 24 -10.08 1.58 20.54
CA GLY A 24 -9.96 0.19 20.14
C GLY A 24 -9.62 -0.01 18.67
N VAL A 25 -9.02 0.99 18.02
CA VAL A 25 -8.64 1.00 16.61
C VAL A 25 -7.13 0.78 16.47
N LYS A 26 -6.72 -0.14 15.60
CA LYS A 26 -5.31 -0.36 15.27
C LYS A 26 -4.78 0.75 14.35
N LEU A 27 -3.51 1.11 14.55
CA LEU A 27 -2.82 2.11 13.74
C LEU A 27 -1.60 1.49 13.06
N TYR A 28 -1.52 1.59 11.72
CA TYR A 28 -0.44 1.03 10.93
C TYR A 28 0.43 2.11 10.30
N LEU A 29 1.74 1.97 10.42
CA LEU A 29 2.69 2.87 9.78
C LEU A 29 2.95 2.43 8.33
N THR A 30 2.74 3.33 7.36
CA THR A 30 3.08 3.06 5.97
C THR A 30 4.55 3.40 5.69
N VAL A 31 5.39 2.37 5.53
CA VAL A 31 6.79 2.44 5.08
C VAL A 31 6.88 1.80 3.68
N ASN A 32 5.91 2.10 2.85
CA ASN A 32 5.64 1.42 1.59
C ASN A 32 6.24 2.15 0.37
N THR A 33 7.43 2.70 0.54
CA THR A 33 8.25 3.30 -0.52
C THR A 33 9.62 2.64 -0.55
N LEU A 34 10.30 2.71 -1.71
CA LEU A 34 11.70 2.32 -1.79
C LEU A 34 12.58 3.29 -0.99
N VAL A 35 13.61 2.79 -0.34
CA VAL A 35 14.52 3.55 0.52
C VAL A 35 15.93 3.54 -0.08
N PHE A 36 16.56 4.72 -0.13
CA PHE A 36 17.96 4.84 -0.55
C PHE A 36 18.90 4.83 0.64
N ASP A 37 20.16 4.45 0.40
CA ASP A 37 21.18 4.33 1.44
C ASP A 37 21.33 5.58 2.31
N THR A 38 21.12 6.77 1.74
CA THR A 38 21.19 8.05 2.45
C THR A 38 20.01 8.30 3.39
N GLU A 39 18.97 7.48 3.36
CA GLU A 39 17.73 7.67 4.12
C GLU A 39 17.62 6.74 5.34
N TRP A 40 18.57 5.79 5.50
CA TRP A 40 18.50 4.79 6.57
C TRP A 40 18.48 5.38 7.97
N THR A 41 19.24 6.44 8.24
CA THR A 41 19.23 7.07 9.56
C THR A 41 17.85 7.63 9.91
N ALA A 42 17.23 8.35 8.99
CA ALA A 42 15.90 8.90 9.20
C ALA A 42 14.82 7.80 9.29
N LEU A 43 14.99 6.71 8.56
CA LEU A 43 14.14 5.55 8.68
C LEU A 43 14.24 4.88 10.04
N ASP A 44 15.46 4.69 10.56
CA ASP A 44 15.68 4.09 11.88
C ASP A 44 15.02 4.93 12.99
N GLU A 45 15.20 6.24 12.96
CA GLU A 45 14.55 7.17 13.90
C GLU A 45 13.02 7.08 13.85
N LEU A 46 12.45 7.00 12.64
CA LEU A 46 11.01 6.82 12.44
C LEU A 46 10.52 5.50 13.02
N LEU A 47 11.25 4.41 12.77
CA LEU A 47 10.88 3.07 13.23
C LEU A 47 10.97 2.94 14.75
N GLN A 48 11.99 3.54 15.37
CA GLN A 48 12.12 3.61 16.81
C GLN A 48 10.96 4.41 17.44
N THR A 49 10.59 5.54 16.82
CA THR A 49 9.43 6.32 17.24
C THR A 49 8.15 5.49 17.12
N ALA A 50 7.96 4.80 16.00
CA ALA A 50 6.80 3.94 15.77
C ALA A 50 6.67 2.82 16.82
N ALA A 51 7.78 2.18 17.16
CA ALA A 51 7.81 1.18 18.22
C ALA A 51 7.46 1.80 19.59
N ALA A 52 8.04 2.96 19.91
CA ALA A 52 7.83 3.65 21.19
C ALA A 52 6.37 4.09 21.38
N VAL A 53 5.68 4.53 20.32
CA VAL A 53 4.26 4.92 20.39
C VAL A 53 3.30 3.74 20.27
N GLY A 54 3.82 2.51 20.08
CA GLY A 54 3.02 1.29 20.02
C GLY A 54 2.26 1.10 18.72
N MET A 55 2.87 1.44 17.57
CA MET A 55 2.27 1.11 16.26
C MET A 55 1.99 -0.39 16.14
N ASP A 56 0.80 -0.74 15.64
CA ASP A 56 0.35 -2.12 15.58
C ASP A 56 0.96 -2.93 14.43
N ALA A 57 1.44 -2.28 13.38
CA ALA A 57 2.17 -2.90 12.27
C ALA A 57 2.84 -1.88 11.36
N CYS A 58 3.80 -2.34 10.53
CA CYS A 58 4.36 -1.60 9.42
C CYS A 58 3.91 -2.19 8.07
N ILE A 59 3.41 -1.34 7.16
CA ILE A 59 3.10 -1.73 5.77
C ILE A 59 4.33 -1.41 4.92
N VAL A 60 4.98 -2.43 4.36
CA VAL A 60 6.31 -2.32 3.75
C VAL A 60 6.28 -2.72 2.28
N GLN A 61 7.11 -2.05 1.47
CA GLN A 61 7.37 -2.40 0.06
C GLN A 61 8.78 -2.92 -0.14
N ASP A 62 9.77 -2.27 0.46
CA ASP A 62 11.19 -2.53 0.27
C ASP A 62 11.63 -3.75 1.08
N LEU A 63 12.26 -4.73 0.43
CA LEU A 63 12.68 -5.96 1.08
C LEU A 63 13.79 -5.73 2.12
N GLY A 64 14.72 -4.81 1.84
CA GLY A 64 15.76 -4.43 2.78
C GLY A 64 15.18 -3.77 4.04
N VAL A 65 14.13 -2.96 3.87
CA VAL A 65 13.40 -2.36 4.99
C VAL A 65 12.65 -3.42 5.80
N ALA A 66 12.04 -4.39 5.15
CA ALA A 66 11.36 -5.49 5.84
C ALA A 66 12.34 -6.31 6.70
N ASP A 67 13.48 -6.68 6.13
CA ASP A 67 14.54 -7.40 6.85
C ASP A 67 15.11 -6.57 8.00
N TYR A 68 15.33 -5.28 7.78
CA TYR A 68 15.80 -4.35 8.82
C TYR A 68 14.83 -4.24 10.00
N ILE A 69 13.53 -4.10 9.74
CA ILE A 69 12.51 -4.06 10.81
C ILE A 69 12.50 -5.38 11.55
N HIS A 70 12.53 -6.50 10.86
CA HIS A 70 12.54 -7.82 11.46
C HIS A 70 13.72 -8.05 12.40
N GLN A 71 14.89 -7.52 12.04
CA GLN A 71 16.11 -7.62 12.88
C GLN A 71 16.11 -6.64 14.07
N ARG A 72 15.58 -5.44 13.89
CA ARG A 72 15.66 -4.37 14.89
C ARG A 72 14.47 -4.32 15.84
N ILE A 73 13.30 -4.69 15.36
CA ILE A 73 12.03 -4.65 16.10
C ILE A 73 11.25 -5.95 15.78
N PRO A 74 11.75 -7.12 16.21
CA PRO A 74 11.18 -8.41 15.82
C PRO A 74 9.71 -8.61 16.21
N GLU A 75 9.23 -7.85 17.18
CA GLU A 75 7.82 -7.85 17.61
C GLU A 75 6.90 -7.02 16.72
N MET A 76 7.45 -6.17 15.81
CA MET A 76 6.65 -5.34 14.92
C MET A 76 6.07 -6.17 13.77
N PRO A 77 4.74 -6.36 13.68
CA PRO A 77 4.13 -7.08 12.58
C PRO A 77 4.39 -6.40 11.24
N LEU A 78 4.70 -7.18 10.21
CA LEU A 78 4.91 -6.70 8.86
C LEU A 78 3.72 -7.04 7.97
N HIS A 79 3.21 -6.04 7.27
CA HIS A 79 2.21 -6.19 6.22
C HIS A 79 2.85 -5.91 4.87
N ALA A 80 2.77 -6.86 3.95
CA ALA A 80 3.27 -6.68 2.60
C ALA A 80 2.36 -5.70 1.84
N SER A 81 2.93 -4.57 1.43
CA SER A 81 2.20 -3.56 0.65
C SER A 81 1.75 -4.10 -0.70
N THR A 82 0.65 -3.57 -1.24
CA THR A 82 0.29 -3.78 -2.65
C THR A 82 1.41 -3.38 -3.63
N GLN A 83 2.31 -2.49 -3.20
CA GLN A 83 3.50 -2.08 -3.96
C GLN A 83 4.55 -3.20 -4.09
N MET A 84 4.48 -4.27 -3.30
CA MET A 84 5.33 -5.47 -3.44
C MET A 84 4.91 -6.36 -4.61
N THR A 85 3.82 -6.04 -5.29
CA THR A 85 3.35 -6.80 -6.48
C THR A 85 3.02 -8.27 -6.17
N ILE A 86 2.44 -8.55 -5.01
CA ILE A 86 2.01 -9.92 -4.68
C ILE A 86 0.71 -10.20 -5.43
N CYS A 87 0.83 -10.94 -6.53
CA CYS A 87 -0.25 -11.25 -7.46
C CYS A 87 -0.47 -12.77 -7.66
N SER A 88 0.08 -13.58 -6.75
CA SER A 88 -0.05 -15.04 -6.84
C SER A 88 0.06 -15.70 -5.45
N PRO A 89 -0.47 -16.94 -5.30
CA PRO A 89 -0.26 -17.74 -4.11
C PRO A 89 1.22 -17.97 -3.78
N SER A 90 2.08 -18.16 -4.80
CA SER A 90 3.52 -18.32 -4.59
C SER A 90 4.17 -17.09 -3.98
N GLY A 91 3.78 -15.89 -4.42
CA GLY A 91 4.24 -14.63 -3.81
C GLY A 91 3.78 -14.47 -2.37
N ALA A 92 2.55 -14.88 -2.06
CA ALA A 92 2.01 -14.86 -0.70
C ALA A 92 2.70 -15.89 0.21
N ILE A 93 3.02 -17.08 -0.29
CA ILE A 93 3.81 -18.07 0.44
C ILE A 93 5.18 -17.51 0.78
N TRP A 94 5.85 -16.91 -0.21
CA TRP A 94 7.15 -16.25 0.02
C TRP A 94 7.05 -15.18 1.12
N ALA A 95 6.03 -14.32 1.08
CA ALA A 95 5.84 -13.29 2.10
C ALA A 95 5.65 -13.89 3.50
N LYS A 96 4.84 -14.96 3.61
CA LYS A 96 4.65 -15.69 4.86
C LYS A 96 5.95 -16.27 5.42
N GLU A 97 6.76 -16.90 4.57
CA GLU A 97 8.05 -17.48 4.93
C GLU A 97 9.08 -16.42 5.35
N HIS A 98 8.89 -15.15 4.90
CA HIS A 98 9.72 -14.02 5.26
C HIS A 98 9.12 -13.13 6.37
N GLY A 99 8.23 -13.68 7.19
CA GLY A 99 7.75 -13.07 8.42
C GLY A 99 6.64 -12.02 8.24
N PHE A 100 6.05 -11.90 7.05
CA PHE A 100 4.88 -11.06 6.89
C PHE A 100 3.64 -11.76 7.48
N SER A 101 2.87 -11.01 8.28
CA SER A 101 1.63 -11.47 8.91
C SER A 101 0.39 -11.20 8.04
N ARG A 102 0.49 -10.22 7.12
CA ARG A 102 -0.58 -9.84 6.19
C ARG A 102 -0.02 -9.51 4.82
N VAL A 103 -0.82 -9.74 3.80
CA VAL A 103 -0.56 -9.30 2.44
C VAL A 103 -1.69 -8.41 1.92
N VAL A 104 -1.33 -7.22 1.42
CA VAL A 104 -2.24 -6.39 0.62
C VAL A 104 -2.08 -6.83 -0.82
N VAL A 105 -3.04 -7.60 -1.32
CA VAL A 105 -2.95 -8.22 -2.64
C VAL A 105 -2.96 -7.19 -3.77
N ALA A 106 -2.35 -7.54 -4.90
CA ALA A 106 -2.37 -6.71 -6.09
C ALA A 106 -3.81 -6.54 -6.60
N ARG A 107 -4.12 -5.34 -7.09
CA ARG A 107 -5.48 -4.97 -7.53
C ARG A 107 -5.93 -5.66 -8.81
N GLU A 108 -4.99 -6.27 -9.52
CA GLU A 108 -5.20 -7.00 -10.76
C GLU A 108 -5.69 -8.43 -10.55
N MET A 109 -5.65 -8.92 -9.31
CA MET A 109 -6.03 -10.30 -8.99
C MET A 109 -7.52 -10.53 -9.14
N THR A 110 -7.85 -11.68 -9.71
CA THR A 110 -9.21 -12.18 -9.76
C THR A 110 -9.65 -12.74 -8.40
N ARG A 111 -10.95 -12.85 -8.19
CA ARG A 111 -11.51 -13.43 -6.96
C ARG A 111 -10.95 -14.82 -6.67
N SER A 112 -10.83 -15.69 -7.67
CA SER A 112 -10.30 -17.05 -7.49
C SER A 112 -8.85 -17.08 -7.05
N GLU A 113 -8.03 -16.15 -7.54
CA GLU A 113 -6.63 -16.00 -7.11
C GLU A 113 -6.55 -15.49 -5.68
N ILE A 114 -7.42 -14.55 -5.29
CA ILE A 114 -7.48 -14.04 -3.91
C ILE A 114 -7.92 -15.16 -2.95
N GLN A 115 -8.93 -15.94 -3.31
CA GLN A 115 -9.34 -17.13 -2.53
C GLN A 115 -8.18 -18.12 -2.34
N ALA A 116 -7.37 -18.34 -3.38
CA ALA A 116 -6.19 -19.19 -3.28
C ALA A 116 -5.12 -18.63 -2.35
N VAL A 117 -4.99 -17.30 -2.27
CA VAL A 117 -4.10 -16.63 -1.29
C VAL A 117 -4.66 -16.76 0.13
N CYS A 118 -5.96 -16.56 0.33
CA CYS A 118 -6.61 -16.73 1.63
C CYS A 118 -6.40 -18.17 2.19
N ALA A 119 -6.43 -19.16 1.31
CA ALA A 119 -6.23 -20.57 1.71
C ALA A 119 -4.82 -20.88 2.26
N ILE A 120 -3.84 -19.99 2.09
CA ILE A 120 -2.48 -20.14 2.65
C ILE A 120 -2.45 -19.92 4.17
N GLY A 121 -3.51 -19.31 4.74
CA GLY A 121 -3.57 -18.98 6.16
C GLY A 121 -2.68 -17.77 6.54
N LEU A 122 -2.58 -16.82 5.65
CA LEU A 122 -2.03 -15.48 5.85
C LEU A 122 -3.20 -14.49 5.88
N GLU A 123 -3.12 -13.43 6.67
CA GLU A 123 -4.14 -12.38 6.59
C GLU A 123 -4.10 -11.70 5.22
N VAL A 124 -5.26 -11.49 4.65
CA VAL A 124 -5.40 -10.86 3.32
C VAL A 124 -6.15 -9.55 3.42
N GLU A 125 -5.55 -8.51 2.87
CA GLU A 125 -6.17 -7.20 2.70
C GLU A 125 -6.39 -6.93 1.21
N GLN A 126 -7.58 -6.43 0.87
CA GLN A 126 -7.98 -6.14 -0.50
C GLN A 126 -8.60 -4.74 -0.59
N PHE A 127 -8.31 -4.04 -1.68
CA PHE A 127 -9.05 -2.82 -2.03
C PHE A 127 -10.43 -3.18 -2.58
N ASP A 128 -11.47 -2.58 -2.02
CA ASP A 128 -12.86 -2.77 -2.43
C ASP A 128 -13.45 -1.55 -3.14
N HIS A 129 -12.85 -0.38 -2.95
CA HIS A 129 -13.31 0.86 -3.57
C HIS A 129 -12.16 1.82 -3.86
N GLY A 130 -12.27 2.57 -4.96
CA GLY A 130 -11.41 3.69 -5.31
C GLY A 130 -10.70 3.55 -6.65
N ALA A 131 -9.81 4.49 -6.92
CA ALA A 131 -9.13 4.61 -8.20
C ALA A 131 -8.22 3.42 -8.51
N LEU A 132 -8.36 2.83 -9.70
CA LEU A 132 -7.44 1.82 -10.21
C LEU A 132 -6.27 2.45 -10.97
N CYS A 133 -5.08 1.92 -10.77
CA CYS A 133 -3.93 2.23 -11.62
C CYS A 133 -4.01 1.47 -12.94
N MET A 134 -3.56 2.11 -14.03
CA MET A 134 -3.45 1.47 -15.34
C MET A 134 -2.33 0.43 -15.40
N CYS A 135 -1.39 0.50 -14.48
CA CYS A 135 -0.20 -0.33 -14.42
C CYS A 135 -0.34 -1.39 -13.34
N ILE A 136 0.39 -2.47 -13.47
CA ILE A 136 0.53 -3.49 -12.42
C ILE A 136 0.95 -2.80 -11.12
N SER A 137 0.37 -3.23 -10.01
CA SER A 137 0.62 -2.69 -8.67
C SER A 137 2.12 -2.65 -8.37
N GLY A 138 2.63 -1.49 -7.95
CA GLY A 138 4.04 -1.30 -7.63
C GLY A 138 4.99 -1.12 -8.83
N GLN A 139 4.55 -1.29 -10.08
CA GLN A 139 5.42 -1.30 -11.26
C GLN A 139 5.23 -0.10 -12.21
N CYS A 140 4.69 1.02 -11.70
CA CYS A 140 4.44 2.18 -12.53
C CYS A 140 5.65 3.13 -12.59
N TYR A 141 6.17 3.35 -13.80
CA TYR A 141 7.25 4.31 -14.08
C TYR A 141 6.76 5.56 -14.84
N LEU A 142 5.47 5.68 -15.14
CA LEU A 142 4.96 6.73 -16.01
C LEU A 142 5.29 8.14 -15.50
N SER A 143 5.11 8.38 -14.19
CA SER A 143 5.42 9.67 -13.58
C SER A 143 6.91 10.01 -13.63
N ALA A 144 7.79 9.01 -13.55
CA ALA A 144 9.23 9.21 -13.66
C ALA A 144 9.65 9.57 -15.07
N LEU A 145 9.07 8.91 -16.07
CA LEU A 145 9.36 9.16 -17.49
C LEU A 145 8.88 10.54 -17.97
N ILE A 146 7.70 10.99 -17.51
CA ILE A 146 7.10 12.25 -17.97
C ILE A 146 7.59 13.44 -17.17
N GLY A 147 7.82 13.30 -15.87
CA GLY A 147 8.04 14.43 -14.97
C GLY A 147 9.12 14.23 -13.90
N ALA A 148 10.01 13.25 -14.06
CA ALA A 148 11.06 12.91 -13.09
C ALA A 148 10.54 12.69 -11.64
N ARG A 149 9.27 12.27 -11.48
CA ARG A 149 8.61 12.01 -10.18
C ARG A 149 8.42 10.51 -10.00
N SER A 150 8.97 9.94 -8.94
CA SER A 150 8.85 8.50 -8.68
C SER A 150 7.52 8.16 -7.98
N ALA A 151 6.63 7.45 -8.70
CA ALA A 151 5.41 6.92 -8.11
C ALA A 151 5.70 5.90 -7.00
N ASN A 152 6.75 5.09 -7.15
CA ASN A 152 7.20 4.09 -6.17
C ASN A 152 7.80 4.73 -4.90
N ARG A 153 8.00 6.03 -4.91
CA ARG A 153 8.42 6.83 -3.75
C ARG A 153 7.33 7.80 -3.29
N GLY A 154 6.09 7.51 -3.62
CA GLY A 154 4.94 8.30 -3.19
C GLY A 154 4.72 9.61 -3.94
N CYS A 155 5.43 9.86 -5.05
CA CYS A 155 5.33 11.11 -5.84
C CYS A 155 4.58 10.90 -7.18
N CYS A 156 3.53 10.08 -7.19
CA CYS A 156 2.71 9.86 -8.38
C CYS A 156 2.08 11.18 -8.86
N ALA A 157 2.33 11.55 -10.12
CA ALA A 157 1.73 12.73 -10.75
C ALA A 157 0.36 12.44 -11.40
N GLN A 158 -0.15 11.20 -11.26
CA GLN A 158 -1.39 10.76 -11.90
C GLN A 158 -1.45 11.01 -13.42
N ALA A 159 -0.30 10.95 -14.09
CA ALA A 159 -0.18 11.24 -15.51
C ALA A 159 -1.10 10.36 -16.38
N CYS A 160 -1.48 9.17 -15.92
CA CYS A 160 -2.46 8.32 -16.59
C CYS A 160 -3.89 8.89 -16.61
N ARG A 161 -4.18 9.91 -15.80
CA ARG A 161 -5.49 10.59 -15.76
C ARG A 161 -5.57 11.76 -16.74
N LEU A 162 -4.45 12.16 -17.35
CA LEU A 162 -4.42 13.21 -18.34
C LEU A 162 -5.07 12.76 -19.66
N PRO A 163 -5.63 13.70 -20.43
CA PRO A 163 -6.10 13.40 -21.77
C PRO A 163 -4.93 13.09 -22.71
N PHE A 164 -5.01 11.98 -23.41
CA PHE A 164 -4.05 11.59 -24.43
C PHE A 164 -4.68 11.71 -25.82
N THR A 165 -3.96 12.31 -26.76
CA THR A 165 -4.38 12.38 -28.16
C THR A 165 -3.96 11.10 -28.86
N ALA A 166 -4.91 10.28 -29.25
CA ALA A 166 -4.69 9.15 -30.16
C ALA A 166 -5.28 9.46 -31.52
N ALA A 167 -4.67 8.97 -32.59
CA ALA A 167 -5.03 9.29 -33.97
C ALA A 167 -6.52 9.06 -34.34
N LYS A 168 -7.23 8.23 -33.60
CA LYS A 168 -8.64 7.91 -33.81
C LYS A 168 -9.59 8.39 -32.72
N ASN A 169 -9.09 8.96 -31.61
CA ASN A 169 -9.94 9.47 -30.53
C ASN A 169 -9.20 10.58 -29.76
N PRO A 170 -9.36 11.84 -30.18
CA PRO A 170 -8.55 12.95 -29.70
C PRO A 170 -8.89 13.44 -28.28
N GLN A 171 -9.85 12.86 -27.59
CA GLN A 171 -10.32 13.38 -26.30
C GLN A 171 -10.44 12.32 -25.19
N ALA A 172 -9.91 11.15 -25.37
CA ALA A 172 -10.08 10.11 -24.37
C ALA A 172 -8.98 10.19 -23.29
N ALA A 173 -9.39 10.10 -22.04
CA ALA A 173 -8.51 9.71 -20.94
C ALA A 173 -8.12 8.22 -21.12
N ALA A 174 -7.38 7.95 -22.21
CA ALA A 174 -7.17 6.60 -22.76
C ALA A 174 -6.50 5.64 -21.79
N LEU A 175 -5.74 6.17 -20.81
CA LEU A 175 -5.05 5.41 -19.78
C LEU A 175 -5.78 5.43 -18.43
N SER A 176 -6.87 6.20 -18.30
CA SER A 176 -7.62 6.28 -17.07
C SER A 176 -8.60 5.11 -16.98
N LEU A 177 -8.35 4.20 -16.08
CA LEU A 177 -9.30 3.13 -15.76
C LEU A 177 -10.51 3.70 -15.02
N LYS A 178 -11.62 2.94 -15.06
CA LYS A 178 -12.76 3.17 -14.17
C LYS A 178 -12.38 2.84 -12.73
N ASP A 179 -13.01 3.50 -11.79
CA ASP A 179 -12.80 3.20 -10.39
C ASP A 179 -13.37 1.83 -10.02
N LEU A 180 -12.69 1.16 -9.11
CA LEU A 180 -13.17 -0.08 -8.52
C LEU A 180 -14.34 0.22 -7.58
N CYS A 181 -15.38 -0.59 -7.62
CA CYS A 181 -16.44 -0.59 -6.62
C CYS A 181 -16.93 -2.03 -6.43
N LEU A 182 -16.51 -2.67 -5.36
CA LEU A 182 -16.91 -4.02 -4.98
C LEU A 182 -18.01 -4.05 -3.92
N LEU A 183 -18.55 -2.90 -3.52
CA LEU A 183 -19.62 -2.80 -2.54
C LEU A 183 -20.83 -3.73 -2.84
N PRO A 184 -21.29 -3.89 -4.10
CA PRO A 184 -22.36 -4.84 -4.44
C PRO A 184 -22.00 -6.31 -4.15
N HIS A 185 -20.71 -6.62 -4.01
CA HIS A 185 -20.16 -7.96 -3.77
C HIS A 185 -19.62 -8.14 -2.34
N TYR A 186 -19.85 -7.17 -1.45
CA TYR A 186 -19.27 -7.15 -0.11
C TYR A 186 -19.52 -8.43 0.69
N GLN A 187 -20.74 -8.97 0.67
CA GLN A 187 -21.05 -10.23 1.35
C GLN A 187 -20.21 -11.42 0.83
N GLN A 188 -19.92 -11.43 -0.48
CA GLN A 188 -19.08 -12.47 -1.07
C GLN A 188 -17.62 -12.32 -0.63
N LEU A 189 -17.12 -11.08 -0.54
CA LEU A 189 -15.77 -10.81 -0.06
C LEU A 189 -15.59 -11.26 1.40
N CYS A 190 -16.55 -10.99 2.25
CA CYS A 190 -16.55 -11.48 3.62
C CYS A 190 -16.56 -13.02 3.70
N ALA A 191 -17.30 -13.68 2.80
CA ALA A 191 -17.35 -15.15 2.75
C ALA A 191 -16.07 -15.77 2.18
N ASP A 192 -15.28 -15.03 1.42
CA ASP A 192 -14.01 -15.48 0.84
C ASP A 192 -12.84 -15.46 1.85
N ALA A 193 -13.11 -15.18 3.12
CA ALA A 193 -12.12 -15.08 4.19
C ALA A 193 -11.07 -13.98 3.99
N VAL A 194 -11.40 -12.92 3.25
CA VAL A 194 -10.60 -11.70 3.21
C VAL A 194 -10.61 -11.07 4.60
N SER A 195 -9.45 -10.92 5.22
CA SER A 195 -9.32 -10.47 6.61
C SER A 195 -9.67 -9.01 6.78
N TYR A 196 -9.44 -8.21 5.73
CA TYR A 196 -9.66 -6.76 5.74
C TYR A 196 -9.92 -6.23 4.33
N THR A 197 -10.92 -5.36 4.20
CA THR A 197 -11.18 -4.61 2.96
C THR A 197 -10.82 -3.13 3.17
N HIS A 198 -10.22 -2.52 2.17
CA HIS A 198 -9.70 -1.15 2.24
C HIS A 198 -10.40 -0.23 1.24
N LEU A 199 -10.85 0.92 1.75
CA LEU A 199 -11.29 2.04 0.92
C LEU A 199 -10.06 2.89 0.58
N ARG A 200 -9.74 3.01 -0.70
CA ARG A 200 -8.73 3.96 -1.11
C ARG A 200 -9.34 5.37 -1.07
N ALA A 201 -8.79 6.24 -0.24
CA ALA A 201 -9.17 7.64 -0.22
C ALA A 201 -9.04 8.25 -1.62
N HIS A 202 -10.06 8.97 -2.07
CA HIS A 202 -9.94 9.80 -3.26
C HIS A 202 -8.99 10.94 -2.93
N GLU A 203 -7.94 11.10 -3.75
CA GLU A 203 -7.12 12.29 -3.68
C GLU A 203 -7.96 13.45 -4.22
N THR A 204 -8.14 14.49 -3.42
CA THR A 204 -8.83 15.71 -3.84
C THR A 204 -7.91 16.55 -4.74
N GLU A 205 -8.46 17.50 -5.48
CA GLU A 205 -7.66 18.44 -6.29
C GLU A 205 -6.63 19.21 -5.44
N ALA A 206 -6.88 19.34 -4.14
CA ALA A 206 -5.95 19.97 -3.20
C ALA A 206 -4.70 19.12 -2.90
N ASP A 207 -4.75 17.80 -3.20
CA ASP A 207 -3.64 16.86 -2.98
C ASP A 207 -2.74 16.71 -4.23
N LEU A 208 -3.08 17.37 -5.33
CA LEU A 208 -2.37 17.37 -6.60
C LEU A 208 -1.58 18.66 -6.80
#